data_620ea2325718dbc79210550f5a4ba0e1
#
_entry.id   620ea2325718dbc79210550f5a4ba0e1
#
_cell.length_a   1.000
_cell.length_b   1.000
_cell.length_c   1.000
_cell.angle_alpha   90.00
_cell.angle_beta   90.00
_cell.angle_gamma   90.00
#
_symmetry.space_group_name_H-M   'P 1'
#
loop_
_entity.id
_entity.type
_entity.pdbx_description
1 polymer ?
#
loop_
_entity_poly.entity_id
_entity_poly.type
_entity_poly.pdbx_seq_one_letter_code
_entity_poly.pdbx_strand_id
1 'polypeptide(L)'
;VILIVGDGMGFSTVTAARIFEGQQRGVDGESNILAWEAFPHLAASKTYSADAQITDSAPSAVAMTTGVKTINDLMGLDHTAKLESCEDQKTKAVTTLWEMAESIGMSTGAVTTATITHATPGATYSHIASRDWESDAAMTPEAIEQGCADIARQLVEMKYGDGLEVAMGGGRQNFLPATMDDPEDEGKKGKRKDGKDLTKAWLNRYGDKGAFVWNLAEFDAIDPATTDHLLGLFEMSHMEYDYDRPKDKGGEPSLAQMAEKAIDILARNPEGFVLMIEGGRVDHGSHAGNAFRTLSDARALNEAVKAVLRKVDLDETLIVVTGDHSHTLTIAGYAKRGNPILGISIGVDDEPLLGLDGKRYTTISFANGPGGQKAGQERRDITMEEATDPDFIQQTLIPMQSETHGGEDLGIYAIGPWSHLFQGTVEENFTFHVMNFASKIGERLSQKQASAQ
;
A
#
# COMPACT_ATOMS: atom_id res chain seq x y z
N VAL A 1 12.25 12.44 -2.06
CA VAL A 1 11.06 12.30 -1.21
C VAL A 1 10.60 10.85 -1.23
N ILE A 2 10.26 10.33 -0.05
CA ILE A 2 9.74 8.96 0.08
C ILE A 2 8.42 9.00 0.84
N LEU A 3 7.34 8.51 0.22
CA LEU A 3 6.05 8.28 0.83
C LEU A 3 5.92 6.78 1.15
N ILE A 4 5.68 6.45 2.42
CA ILE A 4 5.49 5.07 2.87
C ILE A 4 4.06 4.93 3.40
N VAL A 5 3.29 4.03 2.80
CA VAL A 5 1.88 3.82 3.12
C VAL A 5 1.68 2.42 3.69
N GLY A 6 1.13 2.34 4.88
CA GLY A 6 0.53 1.09 5.36
C GLY A 6 -0.95 1.12 5.02
N ASP A 7 -1.35 0.36 4.02
CA ASP A 7 -2.76 0.29 3.59
C ASP A 7 -3.63 -0.15 4.76
N GLY A 8 -4.66 0.64 5.09
CA GLY A 8 -5.53 0.36 6.23
C GLY A 8 -4.90 0.52 7.62
N MET A 9 -3.76 1.21 7.73
CA MET A 9 -2.98 1.33 8.97
C MET A 9 -3.43 2.47 9.88
N GLY A 10 -4.55 2.31 10.58
CA GLY A 10 -5.02 3.23 11.61
C GLY A 10 -4.20 3.18 12.91
N PHE A 11 -4.47 4.09 13.85
CA PHE A 11 -3.77 4.14 15.15
C PHE A 11 -3.87 2.83 15.95
N SER A 12 -5.01 2.15 15.89
CA SER A 12 -5.17 0.86 16.57
C SER A 12 -4.27 -0.21 15.97
N THR A 13 -4.12 -0.23 14.64
CA THR A 13 -3.20 -1.14 13.93
C THR A 13 -1.74 -0.84 14.29
N VAL A 14 -1.32 0.44 14.32
CA VAL A 14 0.03 0.84 14.77
C VAL A 14 0.31 0.38 16.20
N THR A 15 -0.63 0.60 17.12
CA THR A 15 -0.49 0.17 18.52
C THR A 15 -0.36 -1.35 18.63
N ALA A 16 -1.22 -2.10 17.92
CA ALA A 16 -1.17 -3.56 17.92
C ALA A 16 0.13 -4.10 17.31
N ALA A 17 0.59 -3.51 16.19
CA ALA A 17 1.84 -3.88 15.51
C ALA A 17 3.07 -3.64 16.39
N ARG A 18 3.12 -2.53 17.12
CA ARG A 18 4.17 -2.22 18.11
C ARG A 18 4.25 -3.30 19.19
N ILE A 19 3.10 -3.65 19.78
CA ILE A 19 3.03 -4.68 20.81
C ILE A 19 3.44 -6.04 20.23
N PHE A 20 2.90 -6.39 19.06
CA PHE A 20 3.21 -7.65 18.37
C PHE A 20 4.71 -7.77 18.07
N GLU A 21 5.34 -6.75 17.47
CA GLU A 21 6.78 -6.78 17.17
C GLU A 21 7.63 -6.95 18.43
N GLY A 22 7.30 -6.23 19.51
CA GLY A 22 8.00 -6.37 20.79
C GLY A 22 7.88 -7.79 21.36
N GLN A 23 6.69 -8.36 21.34
CA GLN A 23 6.44 -9.73 21.81
C GLN A 23 7.17 -10.78 20.97
N GLN A 24 7.23 -10.61 19.63
CA GLN A 24 8.02 -11.47 18.74
C GLN A 24 9.53 -11.43 19.06
N ARG A 25 10.01 -10.33 19.62
CA ARG A 25 11.41 -10.16 20.05
C ARG A 25 11.63 -10.63 21.49
N GLY A 26 10.61 -11.13 22.16
CA GLY A 26 10.68 -11.61 23.55
C GLY A 26 10.80 -10.50 24.59
N VAL A 27 10.36 -9.27 24.25
CA VAL A 27 10.28 -8.14 25.18
C VAL A 27 8.82 -7.77 25.44
N ASP A 28 8.58 -6.92 26.42
CA ASP A 28 7.26 -6.34 26.62
C ASP A 28 6.90 -5.49 25.38
N GLY A 29 5.75 -5.76 24.80
CA GLY A 29 5.33 -5.13 23.56
C GLY A 29 4.89 -3.69 23.76
N GLU A 30 4.33 -3.35 24.92
CA GLU A 30 3.75 -2.04 25.18
C GLU A 30 4.80 -0.93 25.24
N SER A 31 6.05 -1.24 25.64
CA SER A 31 7.15 -0.27 25.65
C SER A 31 8.05 -0.34 24.40
N ASN A 32 7.74 -1.21 23.44
CA ASN A 32 8.42 -1.23 22.14
C ASN A 32 8.13 0.06 21.34
N ILE A 33 8.96 0.36 20.34
CA ILE A 33 8.81 1.51 19.44
C ILE A 33 9.06 1.04 18.02
N LEU A 34 8.11 1.27 17.12
CA LEU A 34 8.30 1.07 15.69
C LEU A 34 9.18 2.20 15.11
N ALA A 35 9.86 1.95 14.01
CA ALA A 35 10.83 2.89 13.43
C ALA A 35 10.23 4.28 13.18
N TRP A 36 9.01 4.35 12.63
CA TRP A 36 8.33 5.62 12.37
C TRP A 36 7.79 6.31 13.62
N GLU A 37 7.52 5.58 14.71
CA GLU A 37 7.09 6.19 15.98
C GLU A 37 8.21 7.01 16.64
N ALA A 38 9.47 6.77 16.24
CA ALA A 38 10.62 7.56 16.65
C ALA A 38 10.81 8.86 15.84
N PHE A 39 10.00 9.09 14.82
CA PHE A 39 10.10 10.31 13.99
C PHE A 39 9.68 11.55 14.80
N PRO A 40 10.35 12.69 14.58
CA PRO A 40 10.16 13.89 15.42
C PRO A 40 8.82 14.60 15.21
N HIS A 41 8.13 14.35 14.09
CA HIS A 41 6.91 15.07 13.73
C HIS A 41 5.77 14.12 13.44
N LEU A 42 4.59 14.47 13.98
CA LEU A 42 3.35 13.72 13.88
C LEU A 42 2.18 14.68 13.66
N ALA A 43 1.33 14.39 12.68
CA ALA A 43 0.02 14.99 12.51
C ALA A 43 -1.06 13.90 12.48
N ALA A 44 -2.30 14.27 12.78
CA ALA A 44 -3.46 13.44 12.50
C ALA A 44 -4.03 13.80 11.13
N SER A 45 -4.34 12.78 10.30
CA SER A 45 -4.96 12.94 8.98
C SER A 45 -6.43 12.60 9.03
N LYS A 46 -7.25 13.47 8.42
CA LYS A 46 -8.66 13.16 8.13
C LYS A 46 -8.74 12.35 6.85
N THR A 47 -9.45 11.23 6.88
CA THR A 47 -9.43 10.22 5.81
C THR A 47 -10.64 10.23 4.86
N TYR A 48 -11.70 11.00 5.14
CA TYR A 48 -12.93 10.99 4.33
C TYR A 48 -12.68 11.36 2.85
N SER A 49 -13.36 10.67 1.92
CA SER A 49 -13.34 10.99 0.49
C SER A 49 -14.32 12.12 0.13
N ALA A 50 -14.38 12.53 -1.12
CA ALA A 50 -15.26 13.62 -1.55
C ALA A 50 -16.76 13.26 -1.48
N ASP A 51 -17.11 11.97 -1.47
CA ASP A 51 -18.48 11.48 -1.45
C ASP A 51 -18.82 10.56 -0.27
N ALA A 52 -17.83 10.10 0.52
CA ALA A 52 -18.07 9.16 1.61
C ALA A 52 -17.35 9.57 2.91
N GLN A 53 -17.98 9.26 4.06
CA GLN A 53 -17.38 9.44 5.38
C GLN A 53 -16.19 8.51 5.61
N ILE A 54 -16.18 7.36 4.92
CA ILE A 54 -15.14 6.34 4.98
C ILE A 54 -14.64 6.13 3.55
N THR A 55 -13.37 6.40 3.36
CA THR A 55 -12.72 6.32 2.04
C THR A 55 -12.44 4.86 1.65
N ASP A 56 -12.31 4.58 0.36
CA ASP A 56 -11.49 3.49 -0.16
C ASP A 56 -10.06 3.97 -0.45
N SER A 57 -9.15 3.06 -0.82
CA SER A 57 -7.74 3.38 -1.05
C SER A 57 -7.51 4.26 -2.29
N ALA A 58 -8.44 4.29 -3.26
CA ALA A 58 -8.25 5.07 -4.48
C ALA A 58 -8.28 6.58 -4.23
N PRO A 59 -9.35 7.18 -3.63
CA PRO A 59 -9.38 8.62 -3.40
C PRO A 59 -8.37 9.08 -2.34
N SER A 60 -8.04 8.26 -1.34
CA SER A 60 -7.00 8.57 -0.36
C SER A 60 -5.62 8.65 -1.01
N ALA A 61 -5.27 7.66 -1.83
CA ALA A 61 -4.03 7.69 -2.59
C ALA A 61 -3.97 8.89 -3.57
N VAL A 62 -5.09 9.21 -4.25
CA VAL A 62 -5.18 10.41 -5.11
C VAL A 62 -4.95 11.69 -4.29
N ALA A 63 -5.53 11.81 -3.10
CA ALA A 63 -5.31 12.96 -2.24
C ALA A 63 -3.81 13.13 -1.90
N MET A 64 -3.12 12.05 -1.54
CA MET A 64 -1.70 12.05 -1.20
C MET A 64 -0.78 12.28 -2.42
N THR A 65 -1.17 11.83 -3.62
CA THR A 65 -0.31 11.90 -4.82
C THR A 65 -0.56 13.12 -5.70
N THR A 66 -1.73 13.75 -5.61
CA THR A 66 -2.13 14.89 -6.47
C THR A 66 -2.51 16.15 -5.71
N GLY A 67 -2.82 16.06 -4.41
CA GLY A 67 -3.37 17.16 -3.62
C GLY A 67 -4.87 17.41 -3.83
N VAL A 68 -5.55 16.57 -4.60
CA VAL A 68 -6.98 16.68 -4.93
C VAL A 68 -7.76 15.55 -4.28
N LYS A 69 -8.81 15.87 -3.50
CA LYS A 69 -9.74 14.84 -3.01
C LYS A 69 -10.72 14.46 -4.12
N THR A 70 -10.92 13.17 -4.32
CA THR A 70 -11.86 12.60 -5.27
C THR A 70 -12.88 11.67 -4.61
N ILE A 71 -13.79 11.08 -5.39
CA ILE A 71 -14.80 10.14 -4.91
C ILE A 71 -14.24 8.70 -4.88
N ASN A 72 -14.89 7.83 -4.11
CA ASN A 72 -14.52 6.41 -4.04
C ASN A 72 -14.45 5.79 -5.44
N ASP A 73 -13.56 4.81 -5.62
CA ASP A 73 -13.24 4.09 -6.86
C ASP A 73 -12.54 4.88 -7.98
N LEU A 74 -12.41 6.19 -7.93
CA LEU A 74 -11.67 6.99 -8.93
C LEU A 74 -10.18 7.09 -8.59
N MET A 75 -9.33 6.97 -9.61
CA MET A 75 -7.89 7.18 -9.48
C MET A 75 -7.39 8.24 -10.45
N GLY A 76 -6.58 9.19 -9.95
CA GLY A 76 -5.97 10.23 -10.77
C GLY A 76 -6.94 11.18 -11.48
N LEU A 77 -8.21 11.22 -11.06
CA LEU A 77 -9.25 12.09 -11.60
C LEU A 77 -9.82 12.99 -10.52
N ASP A 78 -10.34 14.16 -10.91
CA ASP A 78 -11.04 15.04 -9.97
C ASP A 78 -12.44 14.50 -9.59
N HIS A 79 -13.01 14.99 -8.51
CA HIS A 79 -14.29 14.53 -7.93
C HIS A 79 -15.52 14.77 -8.82
N THR A 80 -15.39 15.49 -9.93
CA THR A 80 -16.49 15.72 -10.90
C THR A 80 -16.55 14.62 -11.96
N ALA A 81 -15.54 13.74 -12.01
CA ALA A 81 -15.51 12.61 -12.91
C ALA A 81 -16.56 11.56 -12.52
N LYS A 82 -17.09 10.87 -13.51
CA LYS A 82 -18.07 9.80 -13.32
C LYS A 82 -17.36 8.45 -13.40
N LEU A 83 -17.78 7.54 -12.55
CA LEU A 83 -17.35 6.15 -12.61
C LEU A 83 -17.58 5.57 -14.00
N GLU A 84 -16.63 4.76 -14.45
CA GLU A 84 -16.64 4.05 -15.73
C GLU A 84 -16.72 4.95 -16.98
N SER A 85 -16.54 6.28 -16.84
CA SER A 85 -16.58 7.21 -17.96
C SER A 85 -15.21 7.36 -18.62
N CYS A 86 -15.04 6.79 -19.79
CA CYS A 86 -13.83 6.96 -20.62
C CYS A 86 -13.60 8.42 -21.08
N GLU A 87 -14.67 9.19 -21.26
CA GLU A 87 -14.57 10.63 -21.58
C GLU A 87 -13.97 11.41 -20.39
N ASP A 88 -14.49 11.15 -19.19
CA ASP A 88 -13.99 11.79 -17.97
C ASP A 88 -12.55 11.37 -17.65
N GLN A 89 -12.20 10.10 -17.90
CA GLN A 89 -10.82 9.62 -17.77
C GLN A 89 -9.83 10.45 -18.62
N LYS A 90 -10.27 10.90 -19.81
CA LYS A 90 -9.43 11.68 -20.73
C LYS A 90 -9.41 13.19 -20.42
N THR A 91 -10.44 13.70 -19.76
CA THR A 91 -10.65 15.16 -19.66
C THR A 91 -10.55 15.70 -18.23
N LYS A 92 -10.59 14.82 -17.22
CA LYS A 92 -10.61 15.22 -15.80
C LYS A 92 -9.41 14.68 -15.00
N ALA A 93 -8.35 14.27 -15.70
CA ALA A 93 -7.11 13.83 -15.09
C ALA A 93 -6.46 14.95 -14.26
N VAL A 94 -5.94 14.57 -13.07
CA VAL A 94 -5.20 15.47 -12.18
C VAL A 94 -3.74 14.99 -12.09
N THR A 95 -2.80 15.87 -12.37
CA THR A 95 -1.38 15.52 -12.45
C THR A 95 -0.83 15.09 -11.10
N THR A 96 -0.13 13.98 -11.06
CA THR A 96 0.50 13.43 -9.86
C THR A 96 1.87 14.06 -9.60
N LEU A 97 2.36 13.97 -8.36
CA LEU A 97 3.71 14.40 -8.01
C LEU A 97 4.79 13.61 -8.78
N TRP A 98 4.54 12.33 -9.09
CA TRP A 98 5.40 11.47 -9.90
C TRP A 98 5.50 11.99 -11.34
N GLU A 99 4.37 12.28 -11.97
CA GLU A 99 4.34 12.86 -13.33
C GLU A 99 5.02 14.25 -13.40
N MET A 100 4.84 15.05 -12.34
CA MET A 100 5.54 16.34 -12.24
C MET A 100 7.06 16.13 -12.10
N ALA A 101 7.48 15.16 -11.29
CA ALA A 101 8.89 14.81 -11.07
C ALA A 101 9.54 14.32 -12.37
N GLU A 102 8.90 13.38 -13.08
CA GLU A 102 9.30 12.90 -14.39
C GLU A 102 9.46 14.05 -15.39
N SER A 103 8.50 14.97 -15.41
CA SER A 103 8.52 16.12 -16.32
C SER A 103 9.71 17.04 -16.12
N ILE A 104 10.38 17.00 -14.98
CA ILE A 104 11.59 17.79 -14.68
C ILE A 104 12.88 16.96 -14.65
N GLY A 105 12.80 15.65 -14.96
CA GLY A 105 13.95 14.74 -15.06
C GLY A 105 14.41 14.15 -13.74
N MET A 106 13.55 14.11 -12.71
CA MET A 106 13.77 13.31 -11.51
C MET A 106 13.36 11.87 -11.79
N SER A 107 13.96 10.93 -11.07
CA SER A 107 13.54 9.51 -11.12
C SER A 107 12.34 9.24 -10.22
N THR A 108 11.51 8.28 -10.63
CA THR A 108 10.31 7.92 -9.87
C THR A 108 10.13 6.40 -9.71
N GLY A 109 9.45 6.02 -8.63
CA GLY A 109 9.18 4.60 -8.37
C GLY A 109 7.95 4.35 -7.52
N ALA A 110 7.41 3.15 -7.65
CA ALA A 110 6.35 2.59 -6.82
C ALA A 110 6.66 1.14 -6.47
N VAL A 111 6.55 0.80 -5.19
CA VAL A 111 6.82 -0.54 -4.65
C VAL A 111 5.68 -0.92 -3.71
N THR A 112 5.13 -2.12 -3.85
CA THR A 112 3.99 -2.57 -3.05
C THR A 112 4.04 -4.07 -2.78
N THR A 113 3.35 -4.53 -1.74
CA THR A 113 3.01 -5.94 -1.55
C THR A 113 1.63 -6.33 -2.12
N ALA A 114 0.85 -5.35 -2.63
CA ALA A 114 -0.35 -5.60 -3.42
C ALA A 114 0.01 -5.85 -4.91
N THR A 115 -0.99 -5.85 -5.81
CA THR A 115 -0.72 -5.73 -7.25
C THR A 115 -0.15 -4.34 -7.53
N ILE A 116 0.85 -4.23 -8.41
CA ILE A 116 1.40 -2.91 -8.80
C ILE A 116 0.34 -2.04 -9.48
N THR A 117 -0.73 -2.64 -9.93
CA THR A 117 -1.91 -2.01 -10.53
C THR A 117 -3.02 -1.70 -9.50
N HIS A 118 -2.81 -2.00 -8.20
CA HIS A 118 -3.74 -1.65 -7.12
C HIS A 118 -3.89 -0.14 -6.97
N ALA A 119 -4.89 0.28 -6.20
CA ALA A 119 -5.25 1.69 -6.07
C ALA A 119 -4.10 2.59 -5.65
N THR A 120 -3.37 2.24 -4.59
CA THR A 120 -2.32 3.09 -4.02
C THR A 120 -1.12 3.28 -4.96
N PRO A 121 -0.46 2.22 -5.48
CA PRO A 121 0.61 2.40 -6.45
C PRO A 121 0.08 2.97 -7.77
N GLY A 122 -1.09 2.55 -8.23
CA GLY A 122 -1.72 3.03 -9.45
C GLY A 122 -1.97 4.53 -9.45
N ALA A 123 -2.31 5.13 -8.31
CA ALA A 123 -2.51 6.57 -8.17
C ALA A 123 -1.24 7.41 -8.37
N THR A 124 -0.06 6.81 -8.48
CA THR A 124 1.17 7.51 -8.79
C THR A 124 1.34 7.79 -10.29
N TYR A 125 0.75 6.96 -11.18
CA TYR A 125 1.01 6.98 -12.62
C TYR A 125 -0.23 6.83 -13.50
N SER A 126 -1.42 6.54 -12.93
CA SER A 126 -2.62 6.28 -13.75
C SER A 126 -3.77 7.23 -13.44
N HIS A 127 -4.58 7.45 -14.49
CA HIS A 127 -5.81 8.23 -14.47
C HIS A 127 -6.92 7.33 -14.96
N ILE A 128 -7.81 6.87 -14.08
CA ILE A 128 -8.77 5.84 -14.43
C ILE A 128 -10.12 6.05 -13.74
N ALA A 129 -11.18 5.78 -14.50
CA ALA A 129 -12.56 5.97 -14.04
C ALA A 129 -13.11 4.80 -13.22
N SER A 130 -12.31 3.77 -12.96
CA SER A 130 -12.59 2.68 -12.00
C SER A 130 -11.27 2.03 -11.57
N ARG A 131 -11.04 1.91 -10.27
CA ARG A 131 -9.88 1.23 -9.70
C ARG A 131 -9.80 -0.26 -10.08
N ASP A 132 -10.94 -0.85 -10.45
CA ASP A 132 -11.01 -2.26 -10.84
C ASP A 132 -10.46 -2.52 -12.25
N TRP A 133 -10.23 -1.47 -13.04
CA TRP A 133 -9.70 -1.60 -14.40
C TRP A 133 -8.19 -1.83 -14.43
N GLU A 134 -7.72 -2.78 -13.61
CA GLU A 134 -6.31 -3.14 -13.56
C GLU A 134 -5.78 -3.70 -14.90
N SER A 135 -6.67 -4.33 -15.71
CA SER A 135 -6.40 -4.78 -17.06
C SER A 135 -7.63 -4.59 -17.95
N ASP A 136 -7.45 -4.67 -19.27
CA ASP A 136 -8.53 -4.59 -20.25
C ASP A 136 -9.63 -5.63 -20.04
N ALA A 137 -9.33 -6.72 -19.35
CA ALA A 137 -10.30 -7.77 -19.04
C ALA A 137 -11.44 -7.32 -18.09
N ALA A 138 -11.17 -6.31 -17.27
CA ALA A 138 -12.12 -5.74 -16.30
C ALA A 138 -12.83 -4.47 -16.82
N MET A 139 -12.37 -3.90 -17.93
CA MET A 139 -12.96 -2.70 -18.52
C MET A 139 -14.31 -2.98 -19.18
N THR A 140 -15.18 -1.97 -19.20
CA THR A 140 -16.44 -2.05 -19.95
C THR A 140 -16.16 -2.08 -21.46
N PRO A 141 -17.01 -2.76 -22.27
CA PRO A 141 -16.86 -2.75 -23.73
C PRO A 141 -16.81 -1.34 -24.32
N GLU A 142 -17.63 -0.44 -23.80
CA GLU A 142 -17.69 0.96 -24.23
C GLU A 142 -16.36 1.69 -23.98
N ALA A 143 -15.72 1.46 -22.83
CA ALA A 143 -14.43 2.08 -22.51
C ALA A 143 -13.32 1.56 -23.44
N ILE A 144 -13.34 0.26 -23.77
CA ILE A 144 -12.40 -0.36 -24.71
C ILE A 144 -12.61 0.23 -26.13
N GLU A 145 -13.85 0.31 -26.62
CA GLU A 145 -14.19 0.87 -27.94
C GLU A 145 -13.78 2.35 -28.06
N GLN A 146 -13.92 3.12 -26.98
CA GLN A 146 -13.47 4.50 -26.89
C GLN A 146 -11.95 4.64 -26.76
N GLY A 147 -11.20 3.55 -26.63
CA GLY A 147 -9.73 3.52 -26.59
C GLY A 147 -9.12 3.95 -25.27
N CYS A 148 -9.83 3.83 -24.15
CA CYS A 148 -9.25 4.03 -22.82
C CYS A 148 -8.21 2.97 -22.52
N ALA A 149 -7.21 3.34 -21.74
CA ALA A 149 -6.15 2.44 -21.27
C ALA A 149 -6.45 1.99 -19.84
N ASP A 150 -6.28 0.71 -19.57
CA ASP A 150 -6.26 0.14 -18.22
C ASP A 150 -5.02 0.57 -17.43
N ILE A 151 -4.99 0.29 -16.11
CA ILE A 151 -3.92 0.71 -15.21
C ILE A 151 -2.57 0.10 -15.63
N ALA A 152 -2.50 -1.21 -15.92
CA ALA A 152 -1.26 -1.87 -16.33
C ALA A 152 -0.69 -1.27 -17.64
N ARG A 153 -1.58 -0.94 -18.59
CA ARG A 153 -1.19 -0.30 -19.82
C ARG A 153 -0.67 1.13 -19.59
N GLN A 154 -1.30 1.91 -18.69
CA GLN A 154 -0.85 3.26 -18.37
C GLN A 154 0.54 3.28 -17.74
N LEU A 155 0.89 2.28 -16.90
CA LEU A 155 2.24 2.13 -16.36
C LEU A 155 3.29 1.98 -17.49
N VAL A 156 3.05 1.05 -18.41
CA VAL A 156 4.01 0.75 -19.49
C VAL A 156 4.06 1.86 -20.56
N GLU A 157 2.94 2.55 -20.80
CA GLU A 157 2.80 3.61 -21.81
C GLU A 157 2.91 5.03 -21.20
N MET A 158 3.38 5.19 -19.95
CA MET A 158 3.49 6.50 -19.29
C MET A 158 4.22 7.51 -20.17
N LYS A 159 3.66 8.73 -20.27
CA LYS A 159 4.11 9.76 -21.23
C LYS A 159 4.94 10.87 -20.60
N TYR A 160 5.06 10.89 -19.30
CA TYR A 160 5.84 11.88 -18.57
C TYR A 160 7.27 11.39 -18.44
N GLY A 161 8.26 12.26 -18.67
CA GLY A 161 9.66 11.89 -18.66
C GLY A 161 9.94 10.70 -19.57
N ASP A 162 10.69 9.75 -19.09
CA ASP A 162 10.89 8.42 -19.70
C ASP A 162 10.06 7.31 -19.04
N GLY A 163 9.21 7.66 -18.04
CA GLY A 163 8.33 6.76 -17.29
C GLY A 163 9.00 6.26 -16.01
N LEU A 164 8.24 5.55 -15.14
CA LEU A 164 8.79 5.09 -13.85
C LEU A 164 10.04 4.23 -14.05
N GLU A 165 11.10 4.52 -13.29
CA GLU A 165 12.30 3.68 -13.26
C GLU A 165 12.07 2.40 -12.46
N VAL A 166 11.22 2.44 -11.43
CA VAL A 166 10.98 1.25 -10.62
C VAL A 166 9.48 1.04 -10.41
N ALA A 167 9.00 -0.13 -10.79
CA ALA A 167 7.65 -0.59 -10.49
C ALA A 167 7.73 -2.05 -10.00
N MET A 168 7.46 -2.30 -8.71
CA MET A 168 7.56 -3.65 -8.13
C MET A 168 6.35 -3.98 -7.25
N GLY A 169 5.86 -5.22 -7.39
CA GLY A 169 4.73 -5.76 -6.63
C GLY A 169 4.24 -7.08 -7.19
N GLY A 170 2.99 -7.43 -6.91
CA GLY A 170 2.27 -8.49 -7.58
C GLY A 170 1.57 -8.02 -8.86
N GLY A 171 0.63 -8.81 -9.38
CA GLY A 171 -0.26 -8.41 -10.48
C GLY A 171 0.17 -8.88 -11.85
N ARG A 172 1.08 -9.86 -11.97
CA ARG A 172 1.59 -10.40 -13.23
C ARG A 172 0.49 -10.76 -14.23
N GLN A 173 -0.66 -11.26 -13.74
CA GLN A 173 -1.83 -11.57 -14.57
C GLN A 173 -2.35 -10.37 -15.39
N ASN A 174 -2.19 -9.14 -14.91
CA ASN A 174 -2.69 -7.95 -15.57
C ASN A 174 -1.79 -7.47 -16.72
N PHE A 175 -0.56 -8.01 -16.81
CA PHE A 175 0.43 -7.70 -17.84
C PHE A 175 0.53 -8.78 -18.91
N LEU A 176 0.07 -10.00 -18.64
CA LEU A 176 0.18 -11.15 -19.54
C LEU A 176 -1.13 -11.39 -20.32
N PRO A 177 -1.04 -11.77 -21.61
CA PRO A 177 -2.21 -12.15 -22.39
C PRO A 177 -2.88 -13.42 -21.86
N ALA A 178 -4.20 -13.51 -22.02
CA ALA A 178 -5.00 -14.67 -21.60
C ALA A 178 -4.64 -16.00 -22.32
N THR A 179 -3.77 -15.95 -23.33
CA THR A 179 -3.23 -17.12 -24.04
C THR A 179 -1.89 -17.58 -23.51
N MET A 180 -1.22 -16.79 -22.66
CA MET A 180 0.09 -17.08 -22.10
C MET A 180 -0.04 -17.75 -20.73
N ASP A 181 0.67 -18.85 -20.53
CA ASP A 181 0.75 -19.51 -19.24
C ASP A 181 1.60 -18.68 -18.27
N ASP A 182 1.20 -18.68 -17.02
CA ASP A 182 1.99 -18.04 -15.95
C ASP A 182 3.30 -18.83 -15.73
N PRO A 183 4.44 -18.18 -15.53
CA PRO A 183 5.73 -18.88 -15.37
C PRO A 183 5.85 -19.64 -14.05
N GLU A 184 5.05 -19.33 -13.06
CA GLU A 184 5.09 -19.90 -11.71
C GLU A 184 3.93 -20.86 -11.44
N ASP A 185 2.71 -20.39 -11.72
CA ASP A 185 1.48 -21.09 -11.41
C ASP A 185 1.03 -21.98 -12.56
N GLU A 186 1.36 -23.27 -12.50
CA GLU A 186 1.00 -24.23 -13.53
C GLU A 186 -0.51 -24.24 -13.82
N GLY A 187 -0.85 -24.09 -15.08
CA GLY A 187 -2.24 -24.06 -15.57
C GLY A 187 -2.98 -22.75 -15.37
N LYS A 188 -2.37 -21.76 -14.74
CA LYS A 188 -2.91 -20.38 -14.71
C LYS A 188 -2.39 -19.57 -15.90
N LYS A 189 -3.13 -18.54 -16.28
CA LYS A 189 -2.83 -17.70 -17.45
C LYS A 189 -3.00 -16.23 -17.11
N GLY A 190 -2.39 -15.36 -17.93
CA GLY A 190 -2.67 -13.94 -17.91
C GLY A 190 -4.17 -13.62 -18.07
N LYS A 191 -4.55 -12.38 -17.80
CA LYS A 191 -5.96 -11.92 -17.92
C LYS A 191 -6.22 -11.10 -19.17
N ARG A 192 -5.21 -10.53 -19.83
CA ARG A 192 -5.40 -9.59 -20.94
C ARG A 192 -6.09 -10.21 -22.13
N LYS A 193 -7.19 -9.60 -22.56
CA LYS A 193 -7.99 -10.01 -23.73
C LYS A 193 -7.52 -9.34 -25.03
N ASP A 194 -6.81 -8.21 -24.93
CA ASP A 194 -6.25 -7.49 -26.08
C ASP A 194 -5.04 -8.20 -26.72
N GLY A 195 -4.58 -9.28 -26.10
CA GLY A 195 -3.46 -10.10 -26.57
C GLY A 195 -2.07 -9.48 -26.37
N LYS A 196 -1.98 -8.33 -25.70
CA LYS A 196 -0.70 -7.65 -25.46
C LYS A 196 0.05 -8.33 -24.31
N ASP A 197 1.35 -8.53 -24.52
CA ASP A 197 2.32 -8.86 -23.49
C ASP A 197 3.01 -7.56 -23.04
N LEU A 198 2.55 -7.00 -21.91
CA LEU A 198 3.07 -5.74 -21.42
C LEU A 198 4.46 -5.87 -20.77
N THR A 199 4.88 -7.07 -20.38
CA THR A 199 6.25 -7.32 -19.90
C THR A 199 7.25 -7.19 -21.06
N LYS A 200 6.91 -7.72 -22.22
CA LYS A 200 7.70 -7.50 -23.46
C LYS A 200 7.64 -6.06 -23.92
N ALA A 201 6.50 -5.39 -23.78
CA ALA A 201 6.38 -3.98 -24.13
C ALA A 201 7.33 -3.11 -23.27
N TRP A 202 7.44 -3.41 -21.97
CA TRP A 202 8.40 -2.79 -21.06
C TRP A 202 9.84 -2.98 -21.55
N LEU A 203 10.25 -4.23 -21.77
CA LEU A 203 11.60 -4.55 -22.27
C LEU A 203 11.91 -3.90 -23.62
N ASN A 204 10.94 -3.84 -24.55
CA ASN A 204 11.09 -3.18 -25.83
C ASN A 204 11.25 -1.66 -25.69
N ARG A 205 10.56 -1.05 -24.72
CA ARG A 205 10.63 0.39 -24.47
C ARG A 205 12.01 0.82 -23.99
N TYR A 206 12.60 0.06 -23.07
CA TYR A 206 13.83 0.46 -22.37
C TYR A 206 15.10 -0.27 -22.84
N GLY A 207 14.96 -1.32 -23.69
CA GLY A 207 16.09 -2.06 -24.25
C GLY A 207 17.04 -2.57 -23.16
N ASP A 208 18.35 -2.39 -23.38
CA ASP A 208 19.40 -2.88 -22.45
C ASP A 208 19.38 -2.18 -21.08
N LYS A 209 18.58 -1.13 -20.93
CA LYS A 209 18.41 -0.40 -19.67
C LYS A 209 17.19 -0.84 -18.87
N GLY A 210 16.32 -1.65 -19.49
CA GLY A 210 15.12 -2.20 -18.88
C GLY A 210 15.30 -3.62 -18.41
N ALA A 211 14.69 -3.97 -17.26
CA ALA A 211 14.61 -5.34 -16.77
C ALA A 211 13.17 -5.68 -16.40
N PHE A 212 12.81 -6.94 -16.57
CA PHE A 212 11.60 -7.55 -16.02
C PHE A 212 12.01 -8.80 -15.23
N VAL A 213 11.51 -8.91 -14.01
CA VAL A 213 11.75 -10.04 -13.10
C VAL A 213 10.44 -10.48 -12.45
N TRP A 214 10.32 -11.77 -12.16
CA TRP A 214 9.10 -12.33 -11.58
C TRP A 214 9.36 -13.26 -10.37
N ASN A 215 10.63 -13.52 -10.02
CA ASN A 215 11.01 -14.35 -8.89
C ASN A 215 12.23 -13.78 -8.16
N LEU A 216 12.49 -14.31 -6.96
CA LEU A 216 13.58 -13.83 -6.10
C LEU A 216 14.95 -13.95 -6.74
N ALA A 217 15.22 -15.06 -7.44
CA ALA A 217 16.54 -15.30 -8.05
C ALA A 217 16.86 -14.29 -9.16
N GLU A 218 15.88 -13.95 -9.99
CA GLU A 218 16.01 -12.90 -11.00
C GLU A 218 16.13 -11.52 -10.36
N PHE A 219 15.34 -11.24 -9.32
CA PHE A 219 15.44 -10.01 -8.56
C PHE A 219 16.82 -9.81 -7.93
N ASP A 220 17.39 -10.86 -7.33
CA ASP A 220 18.72 -10.79 -6.72
C ASP A 220 19.83 -10.57 -7.77
N ALA A 221 19.64 -11.08 -8.99
CA ALA A 221 20.57 -10.91 -10.10
C ALA A 221 20.58 -9.49 -10.72
N ILE A 222 19.61 -8.63 -10.41
CA ILE A 222 19.57 -7.25 -10.90
C ILE A 222 20.71 -6.43 -10.30
N ASP A 223 21.53 -5.88 -11.19
CA ASP A 223 22.56 -4.90 -10.82
C ASP A 223 21.97 -3.48 -10.87
N PRO A 224 21.78 -2.82 -9.71
CA PRO A 224 21.23 -1.48 -9.66
C PRO A 224 22.12 -0.42 -10.34
N ALA A 225 23.39 -0.70 -10.55
CA ALA A 225 24.30 0.25 -11.19
C ALA A 225 24.09 0.36 -12.71
N THR A 226 23.50 -0.67 -13.33
CA THR A 226 23.34 -0.76 -14.80
C THR A 226 21.88 -0.83 -15.27
N THR A 227 20.95 -1.12 -14.37
CA THR A 227 19.51 -1.17 -14.65
C THR A 227 18.91 0.21 -14.37
N ASP A 228 18.29 0.82 -15.38
CA ASP A 228 17.63 2.12 -15.23
C ASP A 228 16.13 1.95 -15.00
N HIS A 229 15.48 0.96 -15.65
CA HIS A 229 14.05 0.69 -15.48
C HIS A 229 13.79 -0.77 -15.07
N LEU A 230 13.22 -0.99 -13.90
CA LEU A 230 12.93 -2.30 -13.32
C LEU A 230 11.43 -2.51 -13.13
N LEU A 231 10.86 -3.51 -13.81
CA LEU A 231 9.52 -4.05 -13.56
C LEU A 231 9.66 -5.38 -12.81
N GLY A 232 9.16 -5.46 -11.58
CA GLY A 232 9.12 -6.70 -10.79
C GLY A 232 7.67 -7.12 -10.52
N LEU A 233 7.25 -8.28 -11.02
CA LEU A 233 5.89 -8.80 -10.84
C LEU A 233 5.97 -10.21 -10.24
N PHE A 234 6.03 -10.28 -8.90
CA PHE A 234 6.43 -11.48 -8.18
C PHE A 234 5.30 -12.50 -8.00
N GLU A 235 4.04 -12.05 -8.10
CA GLU A 235 2.86 -12.89 -8.01
C GLU A 235 1.86 -12.65 -9.13
N MET A 236 1.01 -13.64 -9.43
CA MET A 236 -0.10 -13.45 -10.37
C MET A 236 -1.08 -12.38 -9.90
N SER A 237 -1.41 -12.38 -8.61
CA SER A 237 -2.27 -11.40 -7.96
C SER A 237 -1.44 -10.58 -6.98
N HIS A 238 -1.90 -10.40 -5.75
CA HIS A 238 -1.10 -9.74 -4.70
C HIS A 238 0.06 -10.65 -4.29
N MET A 239 1.16 -10.07 -3.80
CA MET A 239 2.24 -10.83 -3.18
C MET A 239 1.73 -11.60 -1.95
N GLU A 240 2.43 -12.64 -1.52
CA GLU A 240 2.07 -13.37 -0.32
C GLU A 240 2.10 -12.46 0.93
N TYR A 241 1.35 -12.81 1.98
CA TYR A 241 1.56 -12.18 3.28
C TYR A 241 2.99 -12.45 3.76
N ASP A 242 3.64 -11.52 4.45
CA ASP A 242 5.04 -11.68 4.89
C ASP A 242 5.28 -12.98 5.67
N TYR A 243 4.30 -13.43 6.45
CA TYR A 243 4.34 -14.72 7.14
C TYR A 243 4.34 -15.92 6.19
N ASP A 244 3.61 -15.84 5.09
CA ASP A 244 3.46 -16.95 4.13
C ASP A 244 4.53 -16.89 3.02
N ARG A 245 5.11 -15.73 2.76
CA ARG A 245 6.15 -15.47 1.76
C ARG A 245 7.28 -16.52 1.69
N PRO A 246 7.83 -17.06 2.82
CA PRO A 246 8.86 -18.11 2.75
C PRO A 246 8.41 -19.43 2.14
N LYS A 247 7.10 -19.63 1.91
CA LYS A 247 6.52 -20.84 1.31
C LYS A 247 6.26 -20.67 -0.18
N ASP A 248 6.43 -19.45 -0.71
CA ASP A 248 6.27 -19.17 -2.13
C ASP A 248 7.26 -19.96 -2.98
N LYS A 249 6.82 -20.49 -4.13
CA LYS A 249 7.60 -21.39 -4.98
C LYS A 249 8.66 -20.69 -5.82
N GLY A 250 8.29 -19.56 -6.42
CA GLY A 250 9.21 -18.72 -7.19
C GLY A 250 10.19 -18.00 -6.28
N GLY A 251 9.77 -17.80 -5.06
CA GLY A 251 10.40 -16.90 -4.11
C GLY A 251 10.13 -15.46 -4.51
N GLU A 252 9.70 -14.68 -3.54
CA GLU A 252 9.49 -13.25 -3.71
C GLU A 252 10.33 -12.43 -2.71
N PRO A 253 10.78 -11.23 -3.09
CA PRO A 253 11.52 -10.36 -2.18
C PRO A 253 10.60 -9.83 -1.08
N SER A 254 11.16 -9.53 0.09
CA SER A 254 10.45 -8.77 1.12
C SER A 254 10.27 -7.31 0.69
N LEU A 255 9.30 -6.61 1.29
CA LEU A 255 9.10 -5.17 1.06
C LEU A 255 10.39 -4.37 1.34
N ALA A 256 11.16 -4.75 2.37
CA ALA A 256 12.44 -4.12 2.70
C ALA A 256 13.47 -4.30 1.58
N GLN A 257 13.59 -5.49 1.01
CA GLN A 257 14.51 -5.76 -0.11
C GLN A 257 14.10 -4.97 -1.37
N MET A 258 12.80 -4.91 -1.68
CA MET A 258 12.29 -4.10 -2.79
C MET A 258 12.58 -2.62 -2.58
N ALA A 259 12.34 -2.09 -1.37
CA ALA A 259 12.64 -0.70 -1.02
C ALA A 259 14.14 -0.36 -1.18
N GLU A 260 15.03 -1.22 -0.69
CA GLU A 260 16.49 -1.03 -0.85
C GLU A 260 16.91 -1.02 -2.32
N LYS A 261 16.44 -1.98 -3.11
CA LYS A 261 16.73 -2.07 -4.55
C LYS A 261 16.20 -0.85 -5.31
N ALA A 262 14.99 -0.39 -4.99
CA ALA A 262 14.40 0.81 -5.58
C ALA A 262 15.27 2.05 -5.30
N ILE A 263 15.67 2.26 -4.04
CA ILE A 263 16.52 3.39 -3.68
C ILE A 263 17.88 3.30 -4.39
N ASP A 264 18.50 2.11 -4.48
CA ASP A 264 19.79 1.93 -5.16
C ASP A 264 19.73 2.30 -6.66
N ILE A 265 18.59 2.08 -7.32
CA ILE A 265 18.37 2.51 -8.71
C ILE A 265 18.09 4.01 -8.78
N LEU A 266 17.13 4.51 -8.00
CA LEU A 266 16.61 5.87 -8.11
C LEU A 266 17.61 6.94 -7.64
N ALA A 267 18.39 6.65 -6.59
CA ALA A 267 19.34 7.59 -6.00
C ALA A 267 20.55 7.90 -6.90
N ARG A 268 20.71 7.21 -8.02
CA ARG A 268 21.73 7.54 -9.03
C ARG A 268 21.44 8.83 -9.77
N ASN A 269 20.17 9.25 -9.80
CA ASN A 269 19.78 10.48 -10.47
C ASN A 269 20.16 11.71 -9.63
N PRO A 270 21.04 12.60 -10.11
CA PRO A 270 21.46 13.79 -9.37
C PRO A 270 20.34 14.83 -9.19
N GLU A 271 19.27 14.75 -9.99
CA GLU A 271 18.07 15.60 -9.84
C GLU A 271 17.19 15.17 -8.68
N GLY A 272 17.47 14.00 -8.08
CA GLY A 272 16.71 13.40 -6.99
C GLY A 272 15.60 12.45 -7.46
N PHE A 273 14.79 11.97 -6.50
CA PHE A 273 13.75 11.00 -6.79
C PHE A 273 12.49 11.17 -5.93
N VAL A 274 11.40 10.58 -6.40
CA VAL A 274 10.15 10.38 -5.66
C VAL A 274 9.82 8.89 -5.64
N LEU A 275 9.66 8.32 -4.45
CA LEU A 275 9.39 6.88 -4.27
C LEU A 275 8.17 6.69 -3.37
N MET A 276 7.23 5.84 -3.79
CA MET A 276 6.18 5.30 -2.95
C MET A 276 6.50 3.86 -2.58
N ILE A 277 6.33 3.52 -1.30
CA ILE A 277 6.48 2.18 -0.74
C ILE A 277 5.20 1.84 0.01
N GLU A 278 4.57 0.72 -0.32
CA GLU A 278 3.30 0.33 0.29
C GLU A 278 3.36 -1.07 0.91
N GLY A 279 2.89 -1.15 2.17
CA GLY A 279 2.51 -2.40 2.80
C GLY A 279 1.03 -2.72 2.54
N GLY A 280 0.69 -3.08 1.30
CA GLY A 280 -0.70 -3.26 0.87
C GLY A 280 -1.41 -4.47 1.50
N ARG A 281 -0.65 -5.45 2.02
CA ARG A 281 -1.25 -6.64 2.61
C ARG A 281 -1.73 -6.45 4.06
N VAL A 282 -1.42 -5.32 4.70
CA VAL A 282 -1.96 -4.95 6.02
C VAL A 282 -3.49 -4.83 5.93
N ASP A 283 -3.99 -4.14 4.89
CA ASP A 283 -5.40 -4.01 4.57
C ASP A 283 -6.07 -5.37 4.32
N HIS A 284 -5.51 -6.17 3.43
CA HIS A 284 -6.06 -7.48 3.08
C HIS A 284 -6.18 -8.43 4.28
N GLY A 285 -5.19 -8.40 5.21
CA GLY A 285 -5.25 -9.15 6.46
C GLY A 285 -6.43 -8.71 7.33
N SER A 286 -6.68 -7.40 7.39
CA SER A 286 -7.81 -6.82 8.13
C SER A 286 -9.15 -7.19 7.50
N HIS A 287 -9.29 -7.06 6.19
CA HIS A 287 -10.49 -7.49 5.44
C HIS A 287 -10.82 -8.97 5.64
N ALA A 288 -9.78 -9.82 5.72
CA ALA A 288 -9.95 -11.24 6.06
C ALA A 288 -10.31 -11.47 7.53
N GLY A 289 -10.30 -10.45 8.38
CA GLY A 289 -10.50 -10.56 9.81
C GLY A 289 -9.33 -11.28 10.52
N ASN A 290 -8.15 -11.32 9.91
CA ASN A 290 -6.99 -12.04 10.39
C ASN A 290 -5.93 -11.07 10.95
N ALA A 291 -5.99 -10.80 12.26
CA ALA A 291 -5.07 -9.89 12.91
C ALA A 291 -3.61 -10.38 12.87
N PHE A 292 -3.35 -11.68 12.84
CA PHE A 292 -1.97 -12.19 12.76
C PHE A 292 -1.29 -11.72 11.47
N ARG A 293 -1.96 -11.89 10.31
CA ARG A 293 -1.42 -11.46 9.01
C ARG A 293 -1.34 -9.94 8.91
N THR A 294 -2.39 -9.21 9.34
CA THR A 294 -2.36 -7.74 9.44
C THR A 294 -1.10 -7.26 10.17
N LEU A 295 -0.81 -7.81 11.35
CA LEU A 295 0.31 -7.37 12.19
C LEU A 295 1.66 -7.88 11.69
N SER A 296 1.71 -9.04 11.03
CA SER A 296 2.93 -9.53 10.37
C SER A 296 3.35 -8.61 9.21
N ASP A 297 2.39 -8.17 8.41
CA ASP A 297 2.66 -7.25 7.28
C ASP A 297 2.95 -5.83 7.76
N ALA A 298 2.30 -5.34 8.84
CA ALA A 298 2.68 -4.09 9.48
C ALA A 298 4.12 -4.13 10.05
N ARG A 299 4.55 -5.28 10.59
CA ARG A 299 5.95 -5.51 10.99
C ARG A 299 6.89 -5.51 9.78
N ALA A 300 6.51 -6.12 8.65
CA ALA A 300 7.29 -6.09 7.42
C ALA A 300 7.44 -4.64 6.90
N LEU A 301 6.40 -3.82 6.99
CA LEU A 301 6.48 -2.39 6.71
C LEU A 301 7.49 -1.69 7.63
N ASN A 302 7.53 -2.04 8.93
CA ASN A 302 8.53 -1.51 9.87
C ASN A 302 9.96 -1.86 9.45
N GLU A 303 10.20 -3.07 8.97
CA GLU A 303 11.51 -3.45 8.42
C GLU A 303 11.85 -2.66 7.14
N ALA A 304 10.86 -2.38 6.29
CA ALA A 304 11.06 -1.51 5.12
C ALA A 304 11.43 -0.08 5.51
N VAL A 305 10.76 0.51 6.52
CA VAL A 305 11.13 1.83 7.06
C VAL A 305 12.55 1.83 7.60
N LYS A 306 12.95 0.79 8.36
CA LYS A 306 14.33 0.63 8.84
C LYS A 306 15.34 0.53 7.69
N ALA A 307 14.97 -0.16 6.61
CA ALA A 307 15.79 -0.27 5.40
C ALA A 307 15.97 1.09 4.72
N VAL A 308 14.91 1.84 4.53
CA VAL A 308 14.93 3.21 3.99
C VAL A 308 15.84 4.11 4.81
N LEU A 309 15.70 4.13 6.14
CA LEU A 309 16.51 4.95 7.04
C LEU A 309 18.01 4.65 6.95
N ARG A 310 18.42 3.43 6.59
CA ARG A 310 19.83 3.07 6.37
C ARG A 310 20.39 3.54 5.03
N LYS A 311 19.51 3.80 4.05
CA LYS A 311 19.89 4.05 2.64
C LYS A 311 19.93 5.52 2.27
N VAL A 312 19.27 6.40 3.01
CA VAL A 312 19.12 7.81 2.63
C VAL A 312 19.75 8.76 3.62
N ASP A 313 20.13 9.94 3.14
CA ASP A 313 20.56 11.06 3.97
C ASP A 313 19.30 11.83 4.45
N LEU A 314 19.11 11.89 5.76
CA LEU A 314 17.98 12.57 6.38
C LEU A 314 18.07 14.11 6.34
N ASP A 315 19.24 14.67 6.04
CA ASP A 315 19.38 16.11 5.82
C ASP A 315 18.84 16.51 4.42
N GLU A 316 18.75 15.56 3.49
CA GLU A 316 18.31 15.78 2.09
C GLU A 316 17.00 15.07 1.73
N THR A 317 16.56 14.09 2.50
CA THR A 317 15.41 13.25 2.17
C THR A 317 14.25 13.42 3.15
N LEU A 318 13.11 13.90 2.67
CA LEU A 318 11.85 13.85 3.40
C LEU A 318 11.28 12.44 3.31
N ILE A 319 11.02 11.83 4.47
CA ILE A 319 10.29 10.56 4.61
C ILE A 319 8.97 10.84 5.32
N VAL A 320 7.88 10.37 4.74
CA VAL A 320 6.52 10.42 5.31
C VAL A 320 6.02 9.00 5.42
N VAL A 321 5.59 8.58 6.63
CA VAL A 321 4.95 7.29 6.89
C VAL A 321 3.52 7.55 7.35
N THR A 322 2.54 6.95 6.69
CA THR A 322 1.11 7.13 7.02
C THR A 322 0.30 5.88 6.66
N GLY A 323 -0.95 5.83 7.04
CA GLY A 323 -1.97 5.01 6.38
C GLY A 323 -2.71 5.84 5.33
N ASP A 324 -3.57 5.21 4.59
CA ASP A 324 -4.51 5.82 3.66
C ASP A 324 -5.94 5.85 4.21
N HIS A 325 -6.30 4.87 5.01
CA HIS A 325 -7.49 4.77 5.86
C HIS A 325 -7.20 3.85 7.06
N SER A 326 -8.19 3.65 7.92
CA SER A 326 -8.16 2.68 9.01
C SER A 326 -9.06 1.48 8.70
N HIS A 327 -9.00 0.49 9.58
CA HIS A 327 -9.95 -0.62 9.69
C HIS A 327 -10.73 -0.54 11.00
N THR A 328 -11.71 -1.43 11.15
CA THR A 328 -12.52 -1.51 12.38
C THR A 328 -11.81 -2.27 13.51
N LEU A 329 -10.50 -2.46 13.43
CA LEU A 329 -9.67 -3.09 14.45
C LEU A 329 -9.74 -2.33 15.77
N THR A 330 -10.02 -3.05 16.85
CA THR A 330 -10.03 -2.49 18.20
C THR A 330 -9.17 -3.31 19.14
N ILE A 331 -8.55 -2.65 20.11
CA ILE A 331 -7.88 -3.26 21.25
C ILE A 331 -8.75 -2.95 22.46
N ALA A 332 -9.33 -3.97 23.10
CA ALA A 332 -10.34 -3.79 24.13
C ALA A 332 -10.15 -4.72 25.34
N GLY A 333 -10.85 -4.40 26.42
CA GLY A 333 -10.78 -5.13 27.70
C GLY A 333 -9.68 -4.59 28.60
N TYR A 334 -9.43 -5.33 29.66
CA TYR A 334 -8.47 -4.97 30.71
C TYR A 334 -7.38 -6.04 30.85
N ALA A 335 -6.87 -6.52 29.70
CA ALA A 335 -5.77 -7.47 29.69
C ALA A 335 -4.54 -6.88 30.40
N LYS A 336 -3.86 -7.71 31.22
CA LYS A 336 -2.65 -7.28 31.90
C LYS A 336 -1.54 -6.90 30.91
N ARG A 337 -0.61 -6.06 31.35
CA ARG A 337 0.59 -5.75 30.58
C ARG A 337 1.37 -7.03 30.22
N GLY A 338 1.84 -7.13 28.97
CA GLY A 338 2.52 -8.31 28.45
C GLY A 338 1.57 -9.47 28.08
N ASN A 339 0.24 -9.27 28.12
CA ASN A 339 -0.68 -10.25 27.56
C ASN A 339 -0.40 -10.43 26.06
N PRO A 340 -0.35 -11.68 25.52
CA PRO A 340 -0.23 -11.86 24.08
C PRO A 340 -1.28 -11.04 23.34
N ILE A 341 -0.86 -10.12 22.49
CA ILE A 341 -1.79 -9.17 21.84
C ILE A 341 -2.84 -9.89 20.98
N LEU A 342 -2.46 -10.99 20.34
CA LEU A 342 -3.36 -11.85 19.56
C LEU A 342 -4.21 -12.79 20.42
N GLY A 343 -3.88 -12.91 21.72
CA GLY A 343 -4.48 -13.89 22.61
C GLY A 343 -5.83 -13.47 23.20
N ILE A 344 -6.39 -14.36 23.99
CA ILE A 344 -7.51 -14.02 24.87
C ILE A 344 -7.04 -13.00 25.92
N SER A 345 -7.96 -12.18 26.42
CA SER A 345 -7.67 -11.23 27.49
C SER A 345 -7.50 -11.94 28.84
N ILE A 346 -6.31 -11.82 29.45
CA ILE A 346 -5.98 -12.30 30.79
C ILE A 346 -5.87 -11.09 31.72
N GLY A 347 -6.58 -11.12 32.84
CA GLY A 347 -6.58 -10.05 33.83
C GLY A 347 -5.27 -9.97 34.65
N VAL A 348 -5.15 -8.93 35.47
CA VAL A 348 -3.97 -8.75 36.37
C VAL A 348 -3.86 -9.79 37.48
N ASP A 349 -4.92 -10.55 37.68
CA ASP A 349 -5.01 -11.70 38.60
C ASP A 349 -4.62 -13.04 37.95
N ASP A 350 -4.15 -12.99 36.69
CA ASP A 350 -3.79 -14.15 35.85
C ASP A 350 -4.96 -15.03 35.43
N GLU A 351 -6.21 -14.55 35.59
CA GLU A 351 -7.41 -15.27 35.17
C GLU A 351 -7.96 -14.71 33.84
N PRO A 352 -8.58 -15.57 33.00
CA PRO A 352 -9.24 -15.13 31.80
C PRO A 352 -10.41 -14.17 32.08
N LEU A 353 -10.45 -13.05 31.38
CA LEU A 353 -11.60 -12.14 31.43
C LEU A 353 -12.77 -12.74 30.61
N LEU A 354 -13.97 -12.66 31.17
CA LEU A 354 -15.16 -13.28 30.60
C LEU A 354 -16.22 -12.25 30.22
N GLY A 355 -16.91 -12.49 29.11
CA GLY A 355 -18.14 -11.79 28.78
C GLY A 355 -19.30 -12.17 29.71
N LEU A 356 -20.43 -11.49 29.60
CA LEU A 356 -21.65 -11.81 30.35
C LEU A 356 -22.21 -13.20 30.04
N ASP A 357 -21.83 -13.79 28.92
CA ASP A 357 -22.13 -15.15 28.50
C ASP A 357 -21.20 -16.22 29.13
N GLY A 358 -20.28 -15.79 30.00
CA GLY A 358 -19.32 -16.65 30.66
C GLY A 358 -18.19 -17.17 29.77
N LYS A 359 -18.03 -16.62 28.55
CA LYS A 359 -17.04 -17.05 27.55
C LYS A 359 -15.89 -16.05 27.45
N ARG A 360 -14.69 -16.57 27.17
CA ARG A 360 -13.46 -15.79 26.94
C ARG A 360 -13.59 -14.95 25.64
N TYR A 361 -12.80 -13.90 25.52
CA TYR A 361 -12.74 -13.06 24.33
C TYR A 361 -11.30 -12.62 24.04
N THR A 362 -11.01 -12.29 22.79
CA THR A 362 -9.70 -11.83 22.35
C THR A 362 -9.45 -10.37 22.71
N THR A 363 -8.18 -10.00 22.91
CA THR A 363 -7.77 -8.60 23.12
C THR A 363 -8.00 -7.75 21.86
N ILE A 364 -7.72 -8.31 20.67
CA ILE A 364 -8.04 -7.69 19.39
C ILE A 364 -9.38 -8.24 18.87
N SER A 365 -10.23 -7.35 18.37
CA SER A 365 -11.43 -7.68 17.63
C SER A 365 -11.67 -6.65 16.52
N PHE A 366 -12.56 -6.98 15.58
CA PHE A 366 -13.06 -6.01 14.59
C PHE A 366 -14.53 -5.70 14.85
N ALA A 367 -15.01 -4.53 14.46
CA ALA A 367 -16.42 -4.20 14.64
C ALA A 367 -17.34 -5.04 13.72
N ASN A 368 -16.88 -5.39 12.54
CA ASN A 368 -17.59 -6.24 11.60
C ASN A 368 -16.64 -7.21 10.87
N GLY A 369 -17.17 -8.18 10.16
CA GLY A 369 -16.36 -9.10 9.36
C GLY A 369 -16.74 -10.58 9.49
N PRO A 370 -15.90 -11.49 8.96
CA PRO A 370 -16.23 -12.92 8.85
C PRO A 370 -16.29 -13.65 10.21
N GLY A 371 -15.67 -13.11 11.27
CA GLY A 371 -15.70 -13.71 12.61
C GLY A 371 -16.98 -13.47 13.42
N GLY A 372 -17.96 -12.77 12.84
CA GLY A 372 -19.22 -12.46 13.51
C GLY A 372 -20.17 -13.65 13.62
N GLN A 373 -20.94 -13.68 14.71
CA GLN A 373 -21.94 -14.72 14.94
C GLN A 373 -23.18 -14.50 14.08
N LYS A 374 -23.63 -15.54 13.38
CA LYS A 374 -24.92 -15.50 12.68
C LYS A 374 -26.07 -15.51 13.69
N ALA A 375 -27.20 -14.92 13.30
CA ALA A 375 -28.37 -14.88 14.16
C ALA A 375 -28.76 -16.28 14.70
N GLY A 376 -28.99 -16.37 16.01
CA GLY A 376 -29.32 -17.62 16.70
C GLY A 376 -28.14 -18.55 17.03
N GLN A 377 -26.92 -18.17 16.71
CA GLN A 377 -25.72 -18.89 17.14
C GLN A 377 -25.16 -18.29 18.43
N GLU A 378 -24.73 -19.16 19.33
CA GLU A 378 -23.98 -18.74 20.52
C GLU A 378 -22.53 -18.42 20.17
N ARG A 379 -21.95 -17.41 20.84
CA ARG A 379 -20.53 -17.08 20.72
C ARG A 379 -19.68 -18.28 21.20
N ARG A 380 -18.69 -18.66 20.42
CA ARG A 380 -17.78 -19.77 20.77
C ARG A 380 -16.88 -19.33 21.94
N ASP A 381 -16.64 -20.22 22.89
CA ASP A 381 -15.55 -20.04 23.86
C ASP A 381 -14.24 -20.43 23.19
N ILE A 382 -13.21 -19.60 23.31
CA ILE A 382 -11.92 -19.71 22.59
C ILE A 382 -10.79 -19.89 23.60
N THR A 383 -9.75 -20.64 23.20
CA THR A 383 -8.55 -20.84 24.01
C THR A 383 -7.45 -19.85 23.59
N MET A 384 -6.40 -19.72 24.41
CA MET A 384 -5.21 -18.94 24.07
C MET A 384 -4.54 -19.49 22.80
N GLU A 385 -4.40 -20.81 22.69
CA GLU A 385 -3.81 -21.49 21.54
C GLU A 385 -4.57 -21.19 20.25
N GLU A 386 -5.91 -21.30 20.27
CA GLU A 386 -6.74 -20.96 19.11
C GLU A 386 -6.60 -19.47 18.73
N ALA A 387 -6.64 -18.57 19.72
CA ALA A 387 -6.57 -17.13 19.46
C ALA A 387 -5.23 -16.66 18.88
N THR A 388 -4.14 -17.37 19.18
CA THR A 388 -2.79 -17.06 18.70
C THR A 388 -2.40 -17.84 17.43
N ASP A 389 -3.29 -18.69 16.90
CA ASP A 389 -3.07 -19.40 15.65
C ASP A 389 -3.00 -18.41 14.47
N PRO A 390 -2.03 -18.53 13.56
CA PRO A 390 -1.91 -17.64 12.39
C PRO A 390 -3.14 -17.60 11.49
N ASP A 391 -3.96 -18.64 11.49
CA ASP A 391 -5.19 -18.73 10.68
C ASP A 391 -6.46 -18.34 11.45
N PHE A 392 -6.31 -17.85 12.70
CA PHE A 392 -7.45 -17.43 13.51
C PHE A 392 -8.14 -16.20 12.92
N ILE A 393 -9.47 -16.29 12.76
CA ILE A 393 -10.33 -15.17 12.37
C ILE A 393 -10.87 -14.50 13.64
N GLN A 394 -10.56 -13.22 13.80
CA GLN A 394 -10.89 -12.44 14.99
C GLN A 394 -12.40 -12.31 15.18
N GLN A 395 -12.80 -12.26 16.46
CA GLN A 395 -14.20 -12.02 16.82
C GLN A 395 -14.66 -10.65 16.29
N THR A 396 -15.90 -10.60 15.76
CA THR A 396 -16.54 -9.37 15.30
C THR A 396 -17.96 -9.25 15.83
N LEU A 397 -18.45 -8.02 15.95
CA LEU A 397 -19.81 -7.76 16.41
C LEU A 397 -20.83 -8.00 15.29
N ILE A 398 -20.59 -7.50 14.09
CA ILE A 398 -21.49 -7.59 12.95
C ILE A 398 -20.94 -8.62 11.97
N PRO A 399 -21.67 -9.74 11.70
CA PRO A 399 -21.23 -10.74 10.72
C PRO A 399 -21.32 -10.18 9.30
N MET A 400 -20.19 -10.13 8.61
CA MET A 400 -20.08 -9.75 7.20
C MET A 400 -19.16 -10.72 6.46
N GLN A 401 -19.21 -10.72 5.13
CA GLN A 401 -18.35 -11.58 4.31
C GLN A 401 -16.88 -11.11 4.36
N SER A 402 -16.66 -9.82 4.42
CA SER A 402 -15.40 -9.14 4.56
C SER A 402 -15.51 -8.08 5.64
N GLU A 403 -14.45 -7.80 6.36
CA GLU A 403 -14.35 -6.65 7.24
C GLU A 403 -14.30 -5.37 6.40
N THR A 404 -14.63 -4.22 6.98
CA THR A 404 -14.70 -2.94 6.27
C THR A 404 -13.71 -1.93 6.82
N HIS A 405 -13.41 -0.90 6.02
CA HIS A 405 -12.62 0.22 6.48
C HIS A 405 -13.25 0.93 7.68
N GLY A 406 -12.41 1.58 8.49
CA GLY A 406 -12.76 2.46 9.59
C GLY A 406 -12.59 3.93 9.22
N GLY A 407 -13.47 4.79 9.71
CA GLY A 407 -13.47 6.24 9.40
C GLY A 407 -12.74 7.09 10.44
N GLU A 408 -11.82 6.52 11.24
CA GLU A 408 -11.04 7.28 12.21
C GLU A 408 -9.91 8.08 11.53
N ASP A 409 -9.48 9.17 12.17
CA ASP A 409 -8.25 9.86 11.79
C ASP A 409 -7.05 8.93 12.02
N LEU A 410 -5.97 9.12 11.26
CA LEU A 410 -4.74 8.33 11.38
C LEU A 410 -3.49 9.19 11.48
N GLY A 411 -2.34 8.57 11.79
CA GLY A 411 -1.09 9.27 11.99
C GLY A 411 -0.30 9.50 10.70
N ILE A 412 0.19 10.73 10.49
CA ILE A 412 1.24 11.05 9.53
C ILE A 412 2.53 11.27 10.33
N TYR A 413 3.49 10.37 10.19
CA TYR A 413 4.79 10.44 10.85
C TYR A 413 5.83 10.92 9.85
N ALA A 414 6.65 11.91 10.22
CA ALA A 414 7.58 12.50 9.26
C ALA A 414 8.95 12.83 9.86
N ILE A 415 9.99 12.67 9.04
CA ILE A 415 11.39 13.02 9.34
C ILE A 415 12.05 13.58 8.08
N GLY A 416 13.08 14.40 8.25
CA GLY A 416 13.82 15.03 7.17
C GLY A 416 13.38 16.47 6.87
N PRO A 417 13.80 17.06 5.75
CA PRO A 417 13.50 18.44 5.40
C PRO A 417 12.01 18.73 5.38
N TRP A 418 11.60 19.81 6.05
CA TRP A 418 10.21 20.29 6.13
C TRP A 418 9.21 19.38 6.85
N SER A 419 9.65 18.27 7.42
CA SER A 419 8.78 17.37 8.20
C SER A 419 8.04 18.05 9.34
N HIS A 420 8.58 19.16 9.89
CA HIS A 420 7.94 19.97 10.93
C HIS A 420 6.60 20.63 10.51
N LEU A 421 6.27 20.62 9.22
CA LEU A 421 4.97 21.10 8.74
C LEU A 421 3.83 20.13 9.11
N PHE A 422 4.14 18.85 9.37
CA PHE A 422 3.16 17.88 9.84
C PHE A 422 2.92 18.07 11.35
N GLN A 423 1.83 18.75 11.68
CA GLN A 423 1.39 18.99 13.05
C GLN A 423 -0.12 19.26 13.13
N GLY A 424 -0.73 18.94 14.27
CA GLY A 424 -2.18 19.10 14.48
C GLY A 424 -3.00 18.11 13.68
N THR A 425 -4.21 18.48 13.29
CA THR A 425 -5.09 17.67 12.43
C THR A 425 -5.22 18.36 11.08
N VAL A 426 -4.91 17.61 10.03
CA VAL A 426 -4.83 18.11 8.65
C VAL A 426 -5.74 17.31 7.71
N GLU A 427 -6.02 17.85 6.53
CA GLU A 427 -6.62 17.10 5.44
C GLU A 427 -5.57 16.16 4.83
N GLU A 428 -5.98 15.00 4.35
CA GLU A 428 -5.06 13.98 3.79
C GLU A 428 -4.24 14.50 2.61
N ASN A 429 -4.85 15.31 1.74
CA ASN A 429 -4.16 15.94 0.62
C ASN A 429 -3.07 16.93 1.03
N PHE A 430 -2.98 17.30 2.31
CA PHE A 430 -1.88 18.10 2.83
C PHE A 430 -0.53 17.40 2.67
N THR A 431 -0.52 16.07 2.66
CA THR A 431 0.66 15.25 2.40
C THR A 431 1.31 15.60 1.06
N PHE A 432 0.52 15.70 -0.01
CA PHE A 432 1.01 16.16 -1.31
C PHE A 432 1.65 17.55 -1.22
N HIS A 433 0.98 18.50 -0.55
CA HIS A 433 1.47 19.87 -0.49
C HIS A 433 2.79 19.99 0.23
N VAL A 434 3.00 19.22 1.32
CA VAL A 434 4.29 19.19 2.02
C VAL A 434 5.37 18.53 1.17
N MET A 435 5.08 17.39 0.53
CA MET A 435 6.04 16.72 -0.35
C MET A 435 6.46 17.60 -1.54
N ASN A 436 5.50 18.24 -2.21
CA ASN A 436 5.75 19.16 -3.33
C ASN A 436 6.56 20.38 -2.88
N PHE A 437 6.24 20.94 -1.71
CA PHE A 437 6.97 22.09 -1.17
C PHE A 437 8.41 21.72 -0.79
N ALA A 438 8.60 20.59 -0.10
CA ALA A 438 9.92 20.12 0.33
C ALA A 438 10.85 19.79 -0.86
N SER A 439 10.32 19.17 -1.90
CA SER A 439 11.07 18.79 -3.11
C SER A 439 11.20 19.93 -4.14
N LYS A 440 10.40 21.00 -4.01
CA LYS A 440 10.30 22.10 -4.98
C LYS A 440 9.88 21.66 -6.40
N ILE A 441 9.28 20.48 -6.55
CA ILE A 441 8.92 19.92 -7.86
C ILE A 441 8.02 20.87 -8.64
N GLY A 442 6.95 21.39 -8.02
CA GLY A 442 6.03 22.32 -8.68
C GLY A 442 6.67 23.65 -9.07
N GLU A 443 7.60 24.19 -8.24
CA GLU A 443 8.36 25.39 -8.58
C GLU A 443 9.27 25.12 -9.78
N ARG A 444 10.05 24.04 -9.76
CA ARG A 444 10.96 23.63 -10.85
C ARG A 444 10.21 23.39 -12.16
N LEU A 445 9.04 22.74 -12.10
CA LEU A 445 8.19 22.53 -13.26
C LEU A 445 7.70 23.84 -13.87
N SER A 446 7.23 24.78 -13.02
CA SER A 446 6.78 26.10 -13.48
C SER A 446 7.92 26.90 -14.14
N GLN A 447 9.13 26.85 -13.59
CA GLN A 447 10.32 27.51 -14.16
C GLN A 447 10.69 26.89 -15.52
N LYS A 448 10.65 25.55 -15.67
CA LYS A 448 10.91 24.85 -16.92
C LYS A 448 9.90 25.25 -18.01
N GLN A 449 8.62 25.33 -17.68
CA GLN A 449 7.56 25.74 -18.60
C GLN A 449 7.72 27.20 -19.04
N ALA A 450 8.07 28.10 -18.13
CA ALA A 450 8.32 29.51 -18.45
C ALA A 450 9.54 29.71 -19.35
N SER A 451 10.57 28.87 -19.23
CA SER A 451 11.78 28.93 -20.08
C SER A 451 11.60 28.31 -21.47
N ALA A 452 10.52 27.56 -21.70
CA ALA A 452 10.20 26.92 -22.98
C ALA A 452 9.25 27.77 -23.86
N GLN A 453 8.69 28.86 -23.33
CA GLN A 453 7.89 29.87 -24.03
C GLN A 453 8.74 31.02 -24.51
#